data_fc60fa597044fb81c684eb2a5f6ff2a7
#
_entry.id   fc60fa597044fb81c684eb2a5f6ff2a7
#
_cell.length_a   1.000
_cell.length_b   1.000
_cell.length_c   1.000
_cell.angle_alpha   90.00
_cell.angle_beta   90.00
_cell.angle_gamma   90.00
#
_symmetry.space_group_name_H-M   'P 1'
#
loop_
_entity.id
_entity.type
_entity.pdbx_description
1 polymer ?
#
loop_
_entity_poly.entity_id
_entity_poly.type
_entity_poly.pdbx_seq_one_letter_code
_entity_poly.pdbx_strand_id
1 'polypeptide(L)'
;VSAQVEHVIATCVGMKRDLVAADEFDRGSRQLLNLGHSFGHAVEKCSDYAVPHGCGVAIGMAIIARAAAKRGICTDDTCAQILALLRQYGLPTETAFTRDALTDAARSDKKIADGKLHLIVPERIGRCRIETIPAADIPAWLADGGIA
;
A
#
# COMPACT_ATOMS: atom_id res chain seq x y z
N VAL A 1 13.41 -15.41 21.07
CA VAL A 1 12.39 -15.12 20.05
C VAL A 1 11.12 -15.84 20.49
N SER A 2 10.00 -15.11 20.70
CA SER A 2 8.79 -15.72 21.21
C SER A 2 8.16 -16.64 20.15
N ALA A 3 7.42 -17.70 20.60
CA ALA A 3 6.65 -18.58 19.71
C ALA A 3 5.67 -17.81 18.81
N GLN A 4 5.23 -16.63 19.23
CA GLN A 4 4.41 -15.71 18.43
C GLN A 4 5.14 -15.18 17.19
N VAL A 5 6.42 -14.84 17.29
CA VAL A 5 7.21 -14.35 16.14
C VAL A 5 7.42 -15.47 15.13
N GLU A 6 7.72 -16.69 15.58
CA GLU A 6 7.84 -17.84 14.68
C GLU A 6 6.52 -18.11 13.94
N HIS A 7 5.38 -18.06 14.66
CA HIS A 7 4.06 -18.20 14.05
C HIS A 7 3.79 -17.13 12.99
N VAL A 8 4.07 -15.85 13.29
CA VAL A 8 3.88 -14.75 12.35
C VAL A 8 4.75 -14.93 11.10
N ILE A 9 6.03 -15.27 11.27
CA ILE A 9 6.95 -15.51 10.15
C ILE A 9 6.45 -16.68 9.29
N ALA A 10 6.12 -17.81 9.90
CA ALA A 10 5.64 -19.00 9.19
C ALA A 10 4.35 -18.71 8.41
N THR A 11 3.42 -17.97 9.02
CA THR A 11 2.16 -17.57 8.39
C THR A 11 2.41 -16.65 7.20
N CYS A 12 3.24 -15.62 7.35
CA CYS A 12 3.57 -14.70 6.25
C CYS A 12 4.28 -15.41 5.10
N VAL A 13 5.22 -16.30 5.39
CA VAL A 13 5.92 -17.10 4.36
C VAL A 13 4.94 -18.03 3.65
N GLY A 14 4.04 -18.68 4.38
CA GLY A 14 2.99 -19.53 3.82
C GLY A 14 2.07 -18.77 2.87
N MET A 15 1.54 -17.63 3.30
CA MET A 15 0.69 -16.77 2.47
C MET A 15 1.40 -16.32 1.19
N LYS A 16 2.67 -15.88 1.30
CA LYS A 16 3.46 -15.48 0.14
C LYS A 16 3.69 -16.63 -0.81
N ARG A 17 4.07 -17.82 -0.29
CA ARG A 17 4.25 -19.03 -1.09
C ARG A 17 2.99 -19.38 -1.88
N ASP A 18 1.84 -19.35 -1.24
CA ASP A 18 0.58 -19.77 -1.84
C ASP A 18 0.14 -18.78 -2.94
N LEU A 19 0.33 -17.47 -2.74
CA LEU A 19 0.07 -16.46 -3.77
C LEU A 19 1.05 -16.57 -4.95
N VAL A 20 2.33 -16.83 -4.70
CA VAL A 20 3.33 -17.03 -5.76
C VAL A 20 3.07 -18.31 -6.54
N ALA A 21 2.67 -19.40 -5.86
CA ALA A 21 2.33 -20.65 -6.53
C ALA A 21 1.08 -20.54 -7.41
N ALA A 22 0.10 -19.72 -6.98
CA ALA A 22 -1.12 -19.47 -7.75
C ALA A 22 -0.90 -18.53 -8.95
N ASP A 23 0.11 -17.67 -8.90
CA ASP A 23 0.39 -16.66 -9.93
C ASP A 23 1.90 -16.37 -10.03
N GLU A 24 2.61 -17.27 -10.72
CA GLU A 24 4.08 -17.20 -10.87
C GLU A 24 4.54 -15.91 -11.57
N PHE A 25 3.76 -15.41 -12.53
CA PHE A 25 4.14 -14.29 -13.40
C PHE A 25 3.62 -12.92 -12.93
N ASP A 26 3.02 -12.83 -11.74
CA ASP A 26 2.51 -11.56 -11.15
C ASP A 26 1.49 -10.82 -12.05
N ARG A 27 0.60 -11.58 -12.68
CA ARG A 27 -0.42 -11.04 -13.59
C ARG A 27 -1.82 -10.93 -12.96
N GLY A 28 -1.98 -11.41 -11.75
CA GLY A 28 -3.27 -11.49 -11.06
C GLY A 28 -3.13 -11.41 -9.53
N SER A 29 -3.45 -12.50 -8.82
CA SER A 29 -3.55 -12.52 -7.36
C SER A 29 -2.25 -12.21 -6.62
N ARG A 30 -1.09 -12.47 -7.20
CA ARG A 30 0.21 -12.14 -6.59
C ARG A 30 0.39 -10.63 -6.39
N GLN A 31 -0.25 -9.79 -7.23
CA GLN A 31 -0.23 -8.34 -7.05
C GLN A 31 -0.75 -7.90 -5.68
N LEU A 32 -1.58 -8.71 -5.00
CA LEU A 32 -2.07 -8.43 -3.64
C LEU A 32 -0.94 -8.27 -2.62
N LEU A 33 0.24 -8.85 -2.87
CA LEU A 33 1.45 -8.64 -2.06
C LEU A 33 1.97 -7.20 -2.09
N ASN A 34 1.51 -6.38 -3.03
CA ASN A 34 1.95 -5.00 -3.21
C ASN A 34 1.06 -3.96 -2.48
N LEU A 35 0.35 -4.34 -1.41
CA LEU A 35 -0.38 -3.38 -0.59
C LEU A 35 0.56 -2.26 -0.11
N GLY A 36 0.19 -1.00 -0.38
CA GLY A 36 0.99 0.17 -0.04
C GLY A 36 2.16 0.49 -0.98
N HIS A 37 2.58 -0.42 -1.85
CA HIS A 37 3.79 -0.23 -2.66
C HIS A 37 3.68 0.91 -3.67
N SER A 38 2.52 1.14 -4.29
CA SER A 38 2.38 2.18 -5.32
C SER A 38 2.71 3.57 -4.77
N PHE A 39 2.15 3.94 -3.62
CA PHE A 39 2.48 5.20 -2.96
C PHE A 39 3.75 5.12 -2.11
N GLY A 40 4.11 3.93 -1.62
CA GLY A 40 5.37 3.69 -0.94
C GLY A 40 6.57 4.01 -1.83
N HIS A 41 6.60 3.51 -3.06
CA HIS A 41 7.65 3.83 -4.04
C HIS A 41 7.69 5.33 -4.39
N ALA A 42 6.53 6.01 -4.42
CA ALA A 42 6.50 7.46 -4.61
C ALA A 42 7.19 8.19 -3.44
N VAL A 43 6.95 7.76 -2.20
CA VAL A 43 7.62 8.30 -1.01
C VAL A 43 9.13 8.04 -1.05
N GLU A 44 9.55 6.81 -1.38
CA GLU A 44 10.98 6.47 -1.54
C GLU A 44 11.65 7.37 -2.57
N LYS A 45 11.01 7.54 -3.72
CA LYS A 45 11.53 8.38 -4.80
C LYS A 45 11.62 9.86 -4.40
N CYS A 46 10.59 10.42 -3.77
CA CYS A 46 10.59 11.81 -3.28
C CYS A 46 11.67 12.05 -2.21
N SER A 47 12.09 11.02 -1.49
CA SER A 47 13.15 11.09 -0.48
C SER A 47 14.55 10.80 -1.04
N ASP A 48 14.73 10.67 -2.35
CA ASP A 48 15.96 10.14 -2.95
C ASP A 48 16.41 8.81 -2.30
N TYR A 49 15.44 7.95 -1.99
CA TYR A 49 15.62 6.65 -1.32
C TYR A 49 16.22 6.74 0.09
N ALA A 50 16.16 7.90 0.73
CA ALA A 50 16.57 8.06 2.14
C ALA A 50 15.57 7.40 3.11
N VAL A 51 14.30 7.33 2.73
CA VAL A 51 13.26 6.59 3.48
C VAL A 51 13.42 5.09 3.20
N PRO A 52 13.65 4.24 4.24
CA PRO A 52 13.76 2.79 4.05
C PRO A 52 12.48 2.21 3.42
N HIS A 53 12.64 1.19 2.55
CA HIS A 53 11.54 0.58 1.80
C HIS A 53 10.32 0.22 2.68
N GLY A 54 10.54 -0.47 3.80
CA GLY A 54 9.46 -0.84 4.72
C GLY A 54 8.71 0.36 5.31
N CYS A 55 9.41 1.49 5.55
CA CYS A 55 8.80 2.73 6.00
C CYS A 55 7.97 3.37 4.88
N GLY A 56 8.49 3.41 3.65
CA GLY A 56 7.75 3.87 2.48
C GLY A 56 6.48 3.08 2.26
N VAL A 57 6.56 1.75 2.30
CA VAL A 57 5.40 0.85 2.17
C VAL A 57 4.38 1.08 3.30
N ALA A 58 4.82 1.27 4.54
CA ALA A 58 3.93 1.55 5.67
C ALA A 58 3.15 2.87 5.48
N ILE A 59 3.82 3.92 5.02
CA ILE A 59 3.17 5.19 4.65
C ILE A 59 2.15 4.95 3.53
N GLY A 60 2.54 4.22 2.48
CA GLY A 60 1.65 3.87 1.38
C GLY A 60 0.43 3.05 1.82
N MET A 61 0.58 2.11 2.75
CA MET A 61 -0.54 1.38 3.36
C MET A 61 -1.48 2.31 4.12
N ALA A 62 -0.94 3.28 4.87
CA ALA A 62 -1.73 4.25 5.61
C ALA A 62 -2.54 5.17 4.67
N ILE A 63 -1.94 5.64 3.58
CA ILE A 63 -2.61 6.44 2.54
C ILE A 63 -3.76 5.64 1.93
N ILE A 64 -3.50 4.42 1.47
CA ILE A 64 -4.52 3.57 0.83
C ILE A 64 -5.64 3.20 1.80
N ALA A 65 -5.35 2.90 3.07
CA ALA A 65 -6.37 2.56 4.06
C ALA A 65 -7.32 3.75 4.31
N ARG A 66 -6.78 4.98 4.47
CA ARG A 66 -7.60 6.19 4.62
C ARG A 66 -8.44 6.46 3.37
N ALA A 67 -7.84 6.37 2.18
CA ALA A 67 -8.55 6.55 0.92
C ALA A 67 -9.66 5.51 0.75
N ALA A 68 -9.42 4.25 1.10
CA ALA A 68 -10.42 3.18 1.04
C ALA A 68 -11.60 3.45 1.97
N ALA A 69 -11.36 3.90 3.20
CA ALA A 69 -12.41 4.25 4.16
C ALA A 69 -13.22 5.45 3.65
N LYS A 70 -12.57 6.53 3.23
CA LYS A 70 -13.24 7.72 2.70
C LYS A 70 -14.09 7.44 1.47
N ARG A 71 -13.70 6.45 0.65
CA ARG A 71 -14.42 6.00 -0.55
C ARG A 71 -15.47 4.92 -0.25
N GLY A 72 -15.64 4.51 1.01
CA GLY A 72 -16.60 3.48 1.41
C GLY A 72 -16.22 2.06 0.92
N ILE A 73 -14.95 1.83 0.57
CA ILE A 73 -14.43 0.51 0.15
C ILE A 73 -14.20 -0.37 1.36
N CYS A 74 -13.70 0.20 2.45
CA CYS A 74 -13.62 -0.46 3.75
C CYS A 74 -14.29 0.39 4.82
N THR A 75 -14.45 -0.17 6.01
CA THR A 75 -14.99 0.56 7.16
C THR A 75 -13.91 1.42 7.83
N ASP A 76 -14.33 2.47 8.56
CA ASP A 76 -13.43 3.27 9.39
C ASP A 76 -12.69 2.41 10.42
N ASP A 77 -13.34 1.38 10.97
CA ASP A 77 -12.73 0.42 11.89
C ASP A 77 -11.60 -0.37 11.23
N THR A 78 -11.79 -0.84 10.00
CA THR A 78 -10.73 -1.50 9.22
C THR A 78 -9.52 -0.58 9.02
N CYS A 79 -9.76 0.67 8.66
CA CYS A 79 -8.69 1.67 8.53
C CYS A 79 -7.98 1.90 9.86
N ALA A 80 -8.73 2.10 10.95
CA ALA A 80 -8.19 2.32 12.28
C ALA A 80 -7.32 1.15 12.75
N GLN A 81 -7.73 -0.09 12.52
CA GLN A 81 -6.94 -1.29 12.87
C GLN A 81 -5.62 -1.33 12.10
N ILE A 82 -5.61 -1.05 10.80
CA ILE A 82 -4.39 -1.01 9.98
C ILE A 82 -3.43 0.04 10.53
N LEU A 83 -3.91 1.28 10.76
CA LEU A 83 -3.09 2.37 11.28
C LEU A 83 -2.55 2.08 12.68
N ALA A 84 -3.37 1.50 13.56
CA ALA A 84 -2.97 1.13 14.92
C ALA A 84 -1.84 0.10 14.90
N LEU A 85 -1.95 -0.92 14.04
CA LEU A 85 -0.92 -1.96 13.91
C LEU A 85 0.40 -1.39 13.39
N LEU A 86 0.38 -0.55 12.37
CA LEU A 86 1.58 0.11 11.85
C LEU A 86 2.29 0.92 12.94
N ARG A 87 1.54 1.73 13.69
CA ARG A 87 2.07 2.52 14.81
C ARG A 87 2.61 1.67 15.96
N GLN A 88 1.95 0.56 16.27
CA GLN A 88 2.39 -0.38 17.31
C GLN A 88 3.79 -0.93 17.03
N TYR A 89 4.13 -1.12 15.75
CA TYR A 89 5.46 -1.56 15.32
C TYR A 89 6.43 -0.40 15.05
N GLY A 90 6.08 0.83 15.43
CA GLY A 90 6.92 2.02 15.23
C GLY A 90 7.08 2.42 13.77
N LEU A 91 6.19 1.97 12.89
CA LEU A 91 6.22 2.30 11.47
C LEU A 91 5.53 3.66 11.21
N PRO A 92 6.08 4.50 10.32
CA PRO A 92 5.48 5.78 9.99
C PRO A 92 4.17 5.60 9.22
N THR A 93 3.21 6.45 9.51
CA THR A 93 1.88 6.48 8.85
C THR A 93 1.60 7.80 8.13
N GLU A 94 2.59 8.71 8.09
CA GLU A 94 2.49 10.05 7.54
C GLU A 94 3.75 10.43 6.79
N THR A 95 3.65 11.40 5.90
CA THR A 95 4.77 11.95 5.14
C THR A 95 4.64 13.47 5.04
N ALA A 96 5.78 14.16 4.90
CA ALA A 96 5.81 15.60 4.67
C ALA A 96 5.77 15.96 3.16
N PHE A 97 5.81 14.98 2.26
CA PHE A 97 5.76 15.24 0.83
C PHE A 97 4.36 15.70 0.40
N THR A 98 4.33 16.68 -0.48
CA THR A 98 3.09 17.23 -1.03
C THR A 98 2.42 16.25 -1.99
N ARG A 99 1.12 16.44 -2.19
CA ARG A 99 0.34 15.66 -3.16
C ARG A 99 0.91 15.72 -4.56
N ASP A 100 1.36 16.90 -5.01
CA ASP A 100 1.92 17.07 -6.35
C ASP A 100 3.22 16.28 -6.50
N ALA A 101 4.13 16.36 -5.53
CA ALA A 101 5.38 15.60 -5.55
C ALA A 101 5.13 14.08 -5.59
N LEU A 102 4.22 13.58 -4.76
CA LEU A 102 3.86 12.15 -4.76
C LEU A 102 3.15 11.73 -6.04
N THR A 103 2.34 12.61 -6.63
CA THR A 103 1.65 12.35 -7.91
C THR A 103 2.66 12.18 -9.04
N ASP A 104 3.63 13.11 -9.15
CA ASP A 104 4.66 13.06 -10.19
C ASP A 104 5.57 11.83 -10.02
N ALA A 105 5.94 11.54 -8.78
CA ALA A 105 6.72 10.35 -8.45
C ALA A 105 5.97 9.06 -8.82
N ALA A 106 4.68 8.96 -8.47
CA ALA A 106 3.84 7.80 -8.78
C ALA A 106 3.61 7.62 -10.29
N ARG A 107 3.40 8.73 -11.02
CA ARG A 107 3.23 8.69 -12.49
C ARG A 107 4.46 8.19 -13.24
N SER A 108 5.63 8.36 -12.67
CA SER A 108 6.88 7.89 -13.27
C SER A 108 7.22 6.43 -12.90
N ASP A 109 6.37 5.74 -12.14
CA ASP A 109 6.55 4.32 -11.84
C ASP A 109 6.27 3.49 -13.09
N LYS A 110 7.15 2.50 -13.35
CA LYS A 110 7.01 1.53 -14.45
C LYS A 110 5.72 0.68 -14.37
N LYS A 111 5.01 0.75 -13.25
CA LYS A 111 3.72 0.08 -13.04
C LYS A 111 2.54 0.77 -13.73
N ILE A 112 2.74 1.98 -14.28
CA ILE A 112 1.72 2.61 -15.13
C ILE A 112 1.83 2.02 -16.53
N ALA A 113 0.92 1.11 -16.83
CA ALA A 113 0.74 0.56 -18.17
C ALA A 113 -0.52 1.17 -18.79
N ASP A 114 -0.41 1.65 -20.01
CA ASP A 114 -1.53 2.25 -20.76
C ASP A 114 -2.28 3.37 -19.99
N GLY A 115 -1.54 4.19 -19.22
CA GLY A 115 -2.12 5.30 -18.46
C GLY A 115 -2.94 4.86 -17.24
N LYS A 116 -2.82 3.60 -16.80
CA LYS A 116 -3.54 3.04 -15.64
C LYS A 116 -2.58 2.57 -14.55
N LEU A 117 -3.00 2.73 -13.31
CA LEU A 117 -2.28 2.26 -12.13
C LEU A 117 -3.13 1.22 -11.41
N HIS A 118 -2.51 0.11 -11.00
CA HIS A 118 -3.13 -0.89 -10.15
C HIS A 118 -2.82 -0.57 -8.69
N LEU A 119 -3.85 -0.26 -7.92
CA LEU A 119 -3.77 -0.09 -6.47
C LEU A 119 -4.26 -1.36 -5.78
N ILE A 120 -3.56 -1.79 -4.75
CA ILE A 120 -4.06 -2.83 -3.88
C ILE A 120 -4.79 -2.14 -2.72
N VAL A 121 -6.09 -2.41 -2.61
CA VAL A 121 -6.98 -1.69 -1.70
C VAL A 121 -7.60 -2.65 -0.70
N PRO A 122 -7.51 -2.39 0.63
CA PRO A 122 -8.13 -3.24 1.63
C PRO A 122 -9.67 -3.08 1.61
N GLU A 123 -10.39 -4.20 1.56
CA GLU A 123 -11.84 -4.25 1.77
C GLU A 123 -12.17 -4.50 3.25
N ARG A 124 -11.37 -5.35 3.90
CA ARG A 124 -11.40 -5.69 5.33
C ARG A 124 -10.09 -6.34 5.72
N ILE A 125 -9.86 -6.55 7.02
CA ILE A 125 -8.71 -7.33 7.48
C ILE A 125 -8.76 -8.73 6.84
N GLY A 126 -7.63 -9.15 6.26
CA GLY A 126 -7.50 -10.43 5.55
C GLY A 126 -8.02 -10.44 4.12
N ARG A 127 -8.52 -9.31 3.59
CA ARG A 127 -8.98 -9.24 2.20
C ARG A 127 -8.66 -7.90 1.55
N CYS A 128 -7.97 -7.97 0.43
CA CYS A 128 -7.72 -6.86 -0.48
C CYS A 128 -8.28 -7.16 -1.88
N ARG A 129 -8.47 -6.10 -2.66
CA ARG A 129 -8.78 -6.20 -4.08
C ARG A 129 -7.79 -5.37 -4.91
N ILE A 130 -7.71 -5.67 -6.19
CA ILE A 130 -6.99 -4.84 -7.16
C ILE A 130 -7.98 -3.80 -7.69
N GLU A 131 -7.64 -2.53 -7.53
CA GLU A 131 -8.39 -1.40 -8.08
C GLU A 131 -7.58 -0.78 -9.20
N THR A 132 -8.12 -0.79 -10.41
CA THR A 132 -7.47 -0.19 -11.59
C THR A 132 -7.97 1.22 -11.76
N ILE A 133 -7.09 2.20 -11.62
CA ILE A 133 -7.44 3.62 -11.73
C ILE A 133 -6.72 4.28 -12.91
N PRO A 134 -7.33 5.28 -13.57
CA PRO A 134 -6.61 6.17 -14.47
C PRO A 134 -5.49 6.92 -13.72
N ALA A 135 -4.34 7.13 -14.36
CA ALA A 135 -3.26 7.91 -13.75
C ALA A 135 -3.67 9.37 -13.42
N ALA A 136 -4.71 9.89 -14.07
CA ALA A 136 -5.30 11.19 -13.77
C ALA A 136 -5.95 11.23 -12.38
N ASP A 137 -6.39 10.09 -11.83
CA ASP A 137 -7.08 10.00 -10.55
C ASP A 137 -6.13 9.86 -9.34
N ILE A 138 -4.81 9.71 -9.58
CA ILE A 138 -3.81 9.60 -8.51
C ILE A 138 -3.92 10.76 -7.49
N PRO A 139 -4.05 12.05 -7.89
CA PRO A 139 -4.17 13.14 -6.93
C PRO A 139 -5.40 13.01 -6.03
N ALA A 140 -6.53 12.52 -6.56
CA ALA A 140 -7.75 12.32 -5.79
C ALA A 140 -7.58 11.20 -4.74
N TRP A 141 -6.91 10.11 -5.10
CA TRP A 141 -6.60 9.04 -4.15
C TRP A 141 -5.65 9.48 -3.04
N LEU A 142 -4.64 10.28 -3.37
CA LEU A 142 -3.73 10.87 -2.39
C LEU A 142 -4.46 11.83 -1.44
N ALA A 143 -5.33 12.70 -1.98
CA ALA A 143 -6.15 13.61 -1.17
C ALA A 143 -7.09 12.86 -0.22
N ASP A 144 -7.76 11.80 -0.69
CA ASP A 144 -8.59 10.93 0.15
C ASP A 144 -7.76 10.17 1.18
N GLY A 145 -6.49 9.89 0.88
CA GLY A 145 -5.50 9.33 1.79
C GLY A 145 -4.93 10.30 2.83
N GLY A 146 -5.37 11.57 2.82
CA GLY A 146 -4.96 12.60 3.78
C GLY A 146 -3.68 13.37 3.37
N ILE A 147 -3.30 13.34 2.09
CA ILE A 147 -2.16 14.10 1.58
C ILE A 147 -2.63 15.47 1.06
N ALA A 148 -2.06 16.53 1.64
CA ALA A 148 -2.37 17.93 1.29
C ALA A 148 -1.70 18.36 -0.04
#